data_c0ed3cba5b5fd82be56e42bb25de99e5
#
_entry.id   c0ed3cba5b5fd82be56e42bb25de99e5
#
_cell.length_a   1.000
_cell.length_b   1.000
_cell.length_c   1.000
_cell.angle_alpha   90.00
_cell.angle_beta   90.00
_cell.angle_gamma   90.00
#
_symmetry.space_group_name_H-M   'P 1'
#
loop_
_entity.id
_entity.type
_entity.pdbx_description
1 polymer ?
#
loop_
_entity_poly.entity_id
_entity_poly.type
_entity_poly.pdbx_seq_one_letter_code
_entity_poly.pdbx_strand_id
1 'polypeptide(L)'
;MKILIPPSEGKSKIKPLDITFEDTNFQYKEYVEQIVTLLSLLDDEDLSSIYGTSQEKADLFHRQNQDIFHSRCAKAVDRYTGVVYEYLDWNSLDNKAHKYLNDHVCIFSGLFGIISPDTLIPN
;
A
#
# COMPACT_ATOMS: atom_id res chain seq x y z
N MET A 1 -6.86 9.32 20.90
CA MET A 1 -6.78 7.85 20.78
C MET A 1 -6.47 7.50 19.34
N LYS A 2 -5.56 6.54 19.13
CA LYS A 2 -5.23 6.02 17.80
C LYS A 2 -5.70 4.59 17.69
N ILE A 3 -6.29 4.24 16.55
CA ILE A 3 -6.73 2.89 16.24
C ILE A 3 -5.75 2.30 15.22
N LEU A 4 -5.14 1.17 15.56
CA LEU A 4 -4.11 0.53 14.73
C LEU A 4 -4.74 -0.64 13.98
N ILE A 5 -4.61 -0.66 12.66
CA ILE A 5 -5.09 -1.79 11.86
C ILE A 5 -3.97 -2.30 10.95
N PRO A 6 -3.97 -3.61 10.66
CA PRO A 6 -2.94 -4.18 9.79
C PRO A 6 -3.20 -3.85 8.32
N PRO A 7 -2.17 -3.90 7.49
CA PRO A 7 -2.38 -3.95 6.04
C PRO A 7 -2.95 -5.31 5.65
N SER A 8 -3.28 -5.50 4.39
CA SER A 8 -3.64 -6.81 3.86
C SER A 8 -2.65 -7.25 2.79
N GLU A 9 -2.47 -8.56 2.65
CA GLU A 9 -1.72 -9.12 1.53
C GLU A 9 -2.49 -8.97 0.23
N GLY A 10 -3.80 -9.22 0.30
CA GLY A 10 -4.68 -9.02 -0.84
C GLY A 10 -4.95 -7.56 -1.09
N LYS A 11 -5.06 -7.20 -2.36
CA LYS A 11 -5.41 -5.85 -2.79
C LYS A 11 -6.56 -5.89 -3.78
N SER A 12 -7.43 -4.89 -3.70
CA SER A 12 -8.56 -4.80 -4.60
C SER A 12 -8.12 -4.46 -6.02
N LYS A 13 -8.96 -4.84 -6.98
CA LYS A 13 -8.79 -4.46 -8.39
C LYS A 13 -9.49 -3.15 -8.70
N ILE A 14 -9.56 -2.25 -7.75
CA ILE A 14 -10.20 -0.96 -7.92
C ILE A 14 -9.50 -0.17 -9.04
N LYS A 15 -10.30 0.58 -9.81
CA LYS A 15 -9.74 1.47 -10.81
C LYS A 15 -8.90 2.55 -10.12
N PRO A 16 -7.62 2.67 -10.44
CA PRO A 16 -6.77 3.67 -9.79
C PRO A 16 -7.15 5.08 -10.20
N LEU A 17 -6.79 6.04 -9.35
CA LEU A 17 -6.87 7.46 -9.66
C LEU A 17 -5.84 7.83 -10.72
N ASP A 18 -6.01 8.99 -11.33
CA ASP A 18 -5.11 9.47 -12.40
C ASP A 18 -3.90 10.22 -11.84
N ILE A 19 -3.28 9.64 -10.81
CA ILE A 19 -2.07 10.18 -10.18
C ILE A 19 -1.10 9.04 -9.92
N THR A 20 0.17 9.25 -10.29
CA THR A 20 1.24 8.28 -9.99
C THR A 20 1.82 8.55 -8.60
N PHE A 21 2.45 7.54 -8.01
CA PHE A 21 3.05 7.69 -6.68
C PHE A 21 4.11 8.79 -6.64
N GLU A 22 4.87 8.96 -7.71
CA GLU A 22 5.86 10.02 -7.87
C GLU A 22 5.27 11.42 -7.66
N ASP A 23 4.03 11.62 -8.13
CA ASP A 23 3.34 12.92 -8.09
C ASP A 23 2.55 13.14 -6.80
N THR A 24 2.48 12.16 -5.89
CA THR A 24 1.79 12.30 -4.62
C THR A 24 2.59 13.14 -3.63
N ASN A 25 1.93 13.63 -2.59
CA ASN A 25 2.56 14.32 -1.47
C ASN A 25 3.03 13.36 -0.37
N PHE A 26 3.25 12.10 -0.68
CA PHE A 26 3.65 11.11 0.32
C PHE A 26 4.94 11.52 1.03
N GLN A 27 4.86 11.63 2.35
CA GLN A 27 5.89 12.26 3.17
C GLN A 27 7.21 11.45 3.21
N TYR A 28 7.13 10.14 3.07
CA TYR A 28 8.27 9.23 3.23
C TYR A 28 8.75 8.61 1.92
N LYS A 29 8.58 9.30 0.80
CA LYS A 29 9.02 8.80 -0.52
C LYS A 29 10.49 8.40 -0.54
N GLU A 30 11.33 9.16 0.15
CA GLU A 30 12.77 8.89 0.22
C GLU A 30 13.05 7.53 0.85
N TYR A 31 12.32 7.17 1.90
CA TYR A 31 12.47 5.85 2.54
C TYR A 31 11.96 4.73 1.64
N VAL A 32 10.87 4.94 0.93
CA VAL A 32 10.36 3.99 -0.06
C VAL A 32 11.39 3.76 -1.16
N GLU A 33 12.00 4.84 -1.67
CA GLU A 33 13.05 4.76 -2.69
C GLU A 33 14.25 3.94 -2.20
N GLN A 34 14.69 4.15 -0.95
CA GLN A 34 15.78 3.38 -0.36
C GLN A 34 15.44 1.90 -0.27
N ILE A 35 14.22 1.54 0.15
CA ILE A 35 13.78 0.15 0.24
C ILE A 35 13.73 -0.48 -1.15
N VAL A 36 13.16 0.19 -2.13
CA VAL A 36 13.07 -0.29 -3.51
C VAL A 36 14.47 -0.49 -4.11
N THR A 37 15.40 0.43 -3.84
CA THR A 37 16.79 0.31 -4.27
C THR A 37 17.46 -0.92 -3.67
N LEU A 38 17.27 -1.18 -2.38
CA LEU A 38 17.81 -2.38 -1.72
C LEU A 38 17.21 -3.65 -2.31
N LEU A 39 15.91 -3.65 -2.59
CA LEU A 39 15.25 -4.80 -3.23
C LEU A 39 15.80 -5.06 -4.64
N SER A 40 16.21 -4.03 -5.36
CA SER A 40 16.77 -4.16 -6.71
C SER A 40 18.11 -4.91 -6.74
N LEU A 41 18.79 -5.00 -5.59
CA LEU A 41 20.07 -5.69 -5.46
C LEU A 41 19.93 -7.18 -5.19
N LEU A 42 18.70 -7.67 -4.97
CA LEU A 42 18.47 -9.09 -4.69
C LEU A 42 18.64 -9.95 -5.95
N ASP A 43 19.24 -11.12 -5.75
CA ASP A 43 19.31 -12.15 -6.80
C ASP A 43 17.94 -12.81 -6.98
N ASP A 44 17.66 -13.33 -8.18
CA ASP A 44 16.39 -14.01 -8.49
C ASP A 44 16.11 -15.18 -7.53
N GLU A 45 17.15 -15.87 -7.07
CA GLU A 45 17.04 -16.98 -6.13
C GLU A 45 16.51 -16.54 -4.76
N ASP A 46 16.80 -15.32 -4.34
CA ASP A 46 16.38 -14.78 -3.04
C ASP A 46 14.95 -14.24 -3.05
N LEU A 47 14.39 -13.93 -4.21
CA LEU A 47 13.09 -13.28 -4.34
C LEU A 47 11.95 -14.11 -3.74
N SER A 48 11.91 -15.42 -4.02
CA SER A 48 10.86 -16.29 -3.50
C SER A 48 10.91 -16.39 -1.98
N SER A 49 12.10 -16.37 -1.39
CA SER A 49 12.28 -16.36 0.07
C SER A 49 11.82 -15.05 0.70
N ILE A 50 12.24 -13.93 0.14
CA ILE A 50 11.90 -12.58 0.65
C ILE A 50 10.42 -12.31 0.53
N TYR A 51 9.81 -12.63 -0.61
CA TYR A 51 8.38 -12.40 -0.83
C TYR A 51 7.49 -13.51 -0.26
N GLY A 52 8.08 -14.61 0.22
CA GLY A 52 7.35 -15.71 0.85
C GLY A 52 6.35 -16.39 -0.08
N THR A 53 6.67 -16.51 -1.37
CA THR A 53 5.77 -17.05 -2.38
C THR A 53 6.53 -17.80 -3.47
N SER A 54 5.81 -18.33 -4.48
CA SER A 54 6.43 -19.00 -5.61
C SER A 54 7.35 -18.06 -6.41
N GLN A 55 8.30 -18.59 -7.13
CA GLN A 55 9.22 -17.78 -7.93
C GLN A 55 8.49 -16.91 -8.95
N GLU A 56 7.47 -17.44 -9.60
CA GLU A 56 6.66 -16.68 -10.57
C GLU A 56 5.98 -15.46 -9.95
N LYS A 57 5.35 -15.64 -8.79
CA LYS A 57 4.72 -14.53 -8.05
C LYS A 57 5.75 -13.56 -7.50
N ALA A 58 6.88 -14.07 -7.01
CA ALA A 58 7.96 -13.23 -6.50
C ALA A 58 8.52 -12.33 -7.60
N ASP A 59 8.73 -12.85 -8.81
CA ASP A 59 9.19 -12.07 -9.95
C ASP A 59 8.19 -10.97 -10.33
N LEU A 60 6.89 -11.29 -10.29
CA LEU A 60 5.84 -10.32 -10.57
C LEU A 60 5.84 -9.20 -9.52
N PHE A 61 5.87 -9.54 -8.24
CA PHE A 61 5.89 -8.55 -7.15
C PHE A 61 7.14 -7.69 -7.21
N HIS A 62 8.28 -8.29 -7.53
CA HIS A 62 9.53 -7.56 -7.66
C HIS A 62 9.47 -6.51 -8.78
N ARG A 63 8.95 -6.87 -9.94
CA ARG A 63 8.78 -5.93 -11.05
C ARG A 63 7.81 -4.81 -10.69
N GLN A 64 6.71 -5.12 -10.00
CA GLN A 64 5.77 -4.11 -9.52
C GLN A 64 6.45 -3.13 -8.55
N ASN A 65 7.27 -3.63 -7.63
CA ASN A 65 8.00 -2.79 -6.68
C ASN A 65 9.04 -1.91 -7.36
N GLN A 66 9.72 -2.39 -8.40
CA GLN A 66 10.69 -1.57 -9.14
C GLN A 66 10.04 -0.43 -9.92
N ASP A 67 8.77 -0.59 -10.30
CA ASP A 67 8.02 0.42 -11.06
C ASP A 67 7.05 1.23 -10.19
N ILE A 68 7.22 1.16 -8.88
CA ILE A 68 6.23 1.69 -7.91
C ILE A 68 6.00 3.20 -8.05
N PHE A 69 7.03 3.98 -8.39
CA PHE A 69 6.91 5.43 -8.53
C PHE A 69 6.10 5.85 -9.75
N HIS A 70 6.03 5.01 -10.76
CA HIS A 70 5.24 5.24 -11.99
C HIS A 70 3.85 4.62 -11.92
N SER A 71 3.54 3.87 -10.88
CA SER A 71 2.24 3.22 -10.71
C SER A 71 1.18 4.19 -10.24
N ARG A 72 -0.02 4.05 -10.78
CA ARG A 72 -1.17 4.85 -10.35
C ARG A 72 -1.63 4.42 -8.97
N CYS A 73 -2.13 5.38 -8.22
CA CYS A 73 -2.49 5.21 -6.82
C CYS A 73 -4.00 5.10 -6.62
N ALA A 74 -4.36 4.51 -5.48
CA ALA A 74 -5.70 4.58 -4.91
C ALA A 74 -5.55 4.81 -3.40
N LYS A 75 -6.62 5.20 -2.74
CA LYS A 75 -6.61 5.33 -1.28
C LYS A 75 -6.29 3.99 -0.64
N ALA A 76 -5.50 3.99 0.42
CA ALA A 76 -5.11 2.75 1.12
C ALA A 76 -6.33 1.93 1.52
N VAL A 77 -7.37 2.57 2.06
CA VAL A 77 -8.62 1.92 2.48
C VAL A 77 -9.36 1.25 1.32
N ASP A 78 -9.19 1.73 0.10
CA ASP A 78 -9.78 1.13 -1.10
C ASP A 78 -8.89 0.03 -1.69
N ARG A 79 -7.59 0.08 -1.44
CA ARG A 79 -6.63 -0.93 -1.91
C ARG A 79 -6.67 -2.21 -1.10
N TYR A 80 -6.66 -2.09 0.23
CA TYR A 80 -6.60 -3.24 1.10
C TYR A 80 -7.95 -3.96 1.15
N THR A 81 -7.89 -5.28 1.21
CA THR A 81 -9.05 -6.16 1.30
C THR A 81 -8.98 -6.99 2.58
N GLY A 82 -10.01 -7.78 2.85
CA GLY A 82 -10.06 -8.66 4.00
C GLY A 82 -11.07 -8.22 5.04
N VAL A 83 -11.17 -8.99 6.10
CA VAL A 83 -12.27 -8.89 7.09
C VAL A 83 -12.36 -7.51 7.72
N VAL A 84 -11.22 -6.93 8.13
CA VAL A 84 -11.19 -5.60 8.77
C VAL A 84 -11.77 -4.54 7.84
N TYR A 85 -11.35 -4.56 6.58
CA TYR A 85 -11.77 -3.55 5.59
C TYR A 85 -13.21 -3.76 5.13
N GLU A 86 -13.68 -5.00 5.07
CA GLU A 86 -15.07 -5.32 4.77
C GLU A 86 -16.02 -4.81 5.87
N TYR A 87 -15.67 -5.02 7.14
CA TYR A 87 -16.46 -4.53 8.27
C TYR A 87 -16.40 -3.01 8.40
N LEU A 88 -15.27 -2.39 8.05
CA LEU A 88 -15.15 -0.93 8.04
C LEU A 88 -16.13 -0.30 7.05
N ASP A 89 -16.31 -0.94 5.88
CA ASP A 89 -17.23 -0.50 4.83
C ASP A 89 -17.14 1.01 4.55
N TRP A 90 -15.94 1.43 4.21
CA TRP A 90 -15.58 2.86 4.06
C TRP A 90 -16.55 3.65 3.20
N ASN A 91 -16.99 3.06 2.08
CA ASN A 91 -17.83 3.77 1.12
C ASN A 91 -19.27 3.98 1.61
N SER A 92 -19.70 3.28 2.66
CA SER A 92 -21.01 3.49 3.30
C SER A 92 -21.02 4.65 4.28
N LEU A 93 -19.85 5.19 4.63
CA LEU A 93 -19.69 6.22 5.66
C LEU A 93 -19.78 7.62 5.06
N ASP A 94 -20.25 8.58 5.86
CA ASP A 94 -20.31 9.98 5.45
C ASP A 94 -18.95 10.69 5.61
N ASN A 95 -18.86 11.94 5.15
CA ASN A 95 -17.62 12.71 5.19
C ASN A 95 -17.14 12.98 6.62
N LYS A 96 -18.03 13.12 7.57
CA LYS A 96 -17.67 13.33 8.98
C LYS A 96 -17.00 12.09 9.56
N ALA A 97 -17.55 10.91 9.27
CA ALA A 97 -16.95 9.63 9.66
C ALA A 97 -15.60 9.42 8.98
N HIS A 98 -15.47 9.72 7.69
CA HIS A 98 -14.19 9.64 6.98
C HIS A 98 -13.13 10.52 7.64
N LYS A 99 -13.46 11.75 7.98
CA LYS A 99 -12.53 12.66 8.66
C LYS A 99 -12.08 12.10 10.00
N TYR A 100 -13.02 11.61 10.79
CA TYR A 100 -12.71 11.01 12.09
C TYR A 100 -11.75 9.84 11.95
N LEU A 101 -12.02 8.94 11.01
CA LEU A 101 -11.18 7.77 10.79
C LEU A 101 -9.80 8.15 10.23
N ASN A 102 -9.72 9.13 9.33
CA ASN A 102 -8.44 9.60 8.84
C ASN A 102 -7.57 10.20 9.95
N ASP A 103 -8.18 10.85 10.92
CA ASP A 103 -7.46 11.46 12.05
C ASP A 103 -7.05 10.42 13.11
N HIS A 104 -7.74 9.29 13.20
CA HIS A 104 -7.57 8.34 14.32
C HIS A 104 -7.09 6.95 13.90
N VAL A 105 -7.28 6.53 12.67
CA VAL A 105 -6.86 5.21 12.20
C VAL A 105 -5.48 5.26 11.58
N CYS A 106 -4.62 4.35 12.01
CA CYS A 106 -3.28 4.16 11.45
C CYS A 106 -3.19 2.76 10.85
N ILE A 107 -2.81 2.69 9.57
CA ILE A 107 -2.54 1.44 8.88
C ILE A 107 -1.02 1.23 8.86
N PHE A 108 -0.55 0.09 9.35
CA PHE A 108 0.88 -0.23 9.32
C PHE A 108 1.21 -0.95 8.02
N SER A 109 2.09 -0.34 7.22
CA SER A 109 2.59 -0.93 5.99
C SER A 109 4.08 -1.21 6.12
N GLY A 110 4.54 -2.37 5.65
CA GLY A 110 5.96 -2.70 5.62
C GLY A 110 6.75 -1.78 4.71
N LEU A 111 6.16 -1.32 3.61
CA LEU A 111 6.83 -0.44 2.65
C LEU A 111 6.59 1.04 2.93
N PHE A 112 5.36 1.41 3.25
CA PHE A 112 4.96 2.81 3.37
C PHE A 112 4.99 3.34 4.81
N GLY A 113 5.22 2.48 5.80
CA GLY A 113 5.22 2.85 7.21
C GLY A 113 3.80 3.03 7.75
N ILE A 114 3.63 4.02 8.61
CA ILE A 114 2.32 4.32 9.21
C ILE A 114 1.58 5.29 8.29
N ILE A 115 0.42 4.86 7.79
CA ILE A 115 -0.38 5.64 6.85
C ILE A 115 -1.83 5.76 7.32
N SER A 116 -2.53 6.77 6.80
CA SER A 116 -3.96 6.97 7.05
C SER A 116 -4.81 6.27 5.97
N PRO A 117 -6.12 6.07 6.23
CA PRO A 117 -7.01 5.50 5.22
C PRO A 117 -7.00 6.20 3.85
N ASP A 118 -6.86 7.53 3.85
CA ASP A 118 -6.85 8.34 2.62
C ASP A 118 -5.48 8.41 1.93
N THR A 119 -4.43 7.86 2.51
CA THR A 119 -3.11 7.90 1.89
C THR A 119 -3.15 7.23 0.52
N LEU A 120 -2.66 7.92 -0.50
CA LEU A 120 -2.58 7.38 -1.85
C LEU A 120 -1.39 6.43 -1.96
N ILE A 121 -1.66 5.19 -2.29
CA ILE A 121 -0.62 4.17 -2.44
C ILE A 121 -0.74 3.47 -3.80
N PRO A 122 0.39 3.08 -4.39
CA PRO A 122 0.39 2.27 -5.61
C PRO A 122 -0.03 0.83 -5.31
N ASN A 123 -0.21 0.09 -6.35
CA ASN A 123 -0.61 -1.32 -6.23
C ASN A 123 0.56 -2.19 -5.74
#